data_1fa02bce1f2f7a952ff34975127da90b
#
_entry.id   1fa02bce1f2f7a952ff34975127da90b
#
_cell.length_a   1.000
_cell.length_b   1.000
_cell.length_c   1.000
_cell.angle_alpha   90.00
_cell.angle_beta   90.00
_cell.angle_gamma   90.00
#
_symmetry.space_group_name_H-M   'P 1'
#
loop_
_entity.id
_entity.type
_entity.pdbx_description
1 polymer ?
#
loop_
_entity_poly.entity_id
_entity_poly.type
_entity_poly.pdbx_seq_one_letter_code
_entity_poly.pdbx_strand_id
1 'polypeptide(L)'
;MKSFEIATRFGKNHPFLFLMRLKSINKKQVGTLVFLVLLVFFYVSGPIFDGWDTGLKESTFAMDRYGKQLESNLTSTLYDTVIINKEREQLLRNIEEKLVAYLYQIPDYSYILALEPYLEYAPRILEQIPSTVPLEKRDYRLTGIYGVRQHPISKERKKHFGIDLAAASGNLVYASASGTVLSITYSKKGYGTHIIVKHRFGFRTLYGHLNKVLVKEGQTIAQHELIGTVGSTGSSTGYHLHYEVFKNGSRVDPIRSMNLKKRIYCNLFKR
;
A
#
# COMPACT_ATOMS: atom_id res chain seq x y z
N MET A 1 -23.57 -16.21 12.46
CA MET A 1 -22.77 -17.37 12.94
C MET A 1 -22.06 -18.00 11.75
N LYS A 2 -20.84 -17.56 11.41
CA LYS A 2 -19.83 -18.22 10.52
C LYS A 2 -18.61 -17.31 10.44
N SER A 3 -17.83 -17.24 11.52
CA SER A 3 -16.57 -16.47 11.56
C SER A 3 -15.53 -17.09 12.51
N PHE A 4 -15.47 -18.42 12.61
CA PHE A 4 -14.59 -19.08 13.61
C PHE A 4 -13.79 -20.28 13.08
N GLU A 5 -13.59 -20.42 11.77
CA GLU A 5 -12.96 -21.65 11.22
C GLU A 5 -11.69 -21.45 10.38
N ILE A 6 -11.01 -20.29 10.46
CA ILE A 6 -9.73 -20.08 9.71
C ILE A 6 -8.50 -20.05 10.64
N ALA A 7 -8.67 -20.20 11.94
CA ALA A 7 -7.56 -20.04 12.91
C ALA A 7 -6.75 -21.32 13.23
N THR A 8 -7.05 -22.47 12.65
CA THR A 8 -6.44 -23.76 13.10
C THR A 8 -5.45 -24.40 12.13
N ARG A 9 -5.03 -23.71 11.06
CA ARG A 9 -4.13 -24.34 10.05
C ARG A 9 -2.72 -23.74 9.94
N PHE A 10 -2.30 -22.87 10.86
CA PHE A 10 -0.92 -22.39 10.92
C PHE A 10 -0.26 -22.83 12.22
N GLY A 11 0.75 -23.70 12.08
CA GLY A 11 1.50 -24.29 13.19
C GLY A 11 2.09 -23.22 14.12
N LYS A 12 2.21 -23.60 15.40
CA LYS A 12 2.51 -22.77 16.58
C LYS A 12 3.89 -22.09 16.61
N ASN A 13 4.70 -22.08 15.54
CA ASN A 13 6.11 -21.66 15.57
C ASN A 13 6.49 -20.67 14.47
N HIS A 14 5.70 -19.61 14.25
CA HIS A 14 6.15 -18.50 13.38
C HIS A 14 6.53 -17.28 14.24
N PRO A 15 7.82 -16.90 14.31
CA PRO A 15 8.30 -15.75 15.11
C PRO A 15 7.66 -14.42 14.70
N PHE A 16 7.12 -14.35 13.50
CA PHE A 16 6.47 -13.16 12.95
C PHE A 16 5.14 -12.80 13.63
N LEU A 17 4.37 -13.77 14.09
CA LEU A 17 3.09 -13.54 14.79
C LEU A 17 3.31 -13.05 16.24
N PHE A 18 4.42 -13.42 16.85
CA PHE A 18 4.80 -12.95 18.19
C PHE A 18 5.17 -11.46 18.18
N LEU A 19 5.90 -11.01 17.17
CA LEU A 19 6.29 -9.59 17.00
C LEU A 19 5.10 -8.67 16.67
N MET A 20 4.07 -9.15 15.95
CA MET A 20 2.86 -8.36 15.71
C MET A 20 2.02 -8.14 16.98
N ARG A 21 2.03 -9.09 17.92
CA ARG A 21 1.30 -8.96 19.19
C ARG A 21 1.96 -7.96 20.16
N LEU A 22 3.27 -7.79 20.08
CA LEU A 22 3.99 -6.82 20.94
C LEU A 22 3.83 -5.35 20.50
N LYS A 23 3.33 -5.09 19.29
CA LYS A 23 3.15 -3.73 18.77
C LYS A 23 1.99 -2.95 19.41
N SER A 24 1.13 -3.61 20.20
CA SER A 24 -0.03 -3.01 20.87
C SER A 24 0.14 -2.76 22.37
N ILE A 25 1.27 -3.17 22.97
CA ILE A 25 1.49 -3.03 24.40
C ILE A 25 2.06 -1.63 24.68
N ASN A 26 1.28 -0.81 25.38
CA ASN A 26 1.68 0.53 25.80
C ASN A 26 2.77 0.42 26.89
N LYS A 27 3.75 1.36 26.93
CA LYS A 27 4.84 1.40 27.93
C LYS A 27 4.34 1.26 29.36
N LYS A 28 3.15 1.80 29.70
CA LYS A 28 2.50 1.62 31.00
C LYS A 28 2.10 0.16 31.28
N GLN A 29 1.65 -0.59 30.27
CA GLN A 29 1.26 -2.00 30.42
C GLN A 29 2.48 -2.92 30.60
N VAL A 30 3.62 -2.58 29.97
CA VAL A 30 4.89 -3.31 30.19
C VAL A 30 5.37 -3.09 31.62
N GLY A 31 5.32 -1.87 32.14
CA GLY A 31 5.68 -1.55 33.52
C GLY A 31 4.80 -2.30 34.53
N THR A 32 3.48 -2.37 34.27
CA THR A 32 2.53 -3.11 35.13
C THR A 32 2.79 -4.61 35.10
N LEU A 33 3.14 -5.17 33.94
CA LEU A 33 3.44 -6.60 33.83
C LEU A 33 4.72 -6.97 34.56
N VAL A 34 5.77 -6.16 34.43
CA VAL A 34 7.04 -6.35 35.17
C VAL A 34 6.83 -6.21 36.67
N PHE A 35 6.02 -5.24 37.11
CA PHE A 35 5.69 -5.07 38.54
C PHE A 35 4.90 -6.26 39.09
N LEU A 36 3.94 -6.81 38.34
CA LEU A 36 3.19 -8.01 38.72
C LEU A 36 4.08 -9.25 38.81
N VAL A 37 5.00 -9.43 37.89
CA VAL A 37 5.97 -10.54 37.92
C VAL A 37 6.88 -10.43 39.14
N LEU A 38 7.33 -9.24 39.51
CA LEU A 38 8.13 -8.99 40.69
C LEU A 38 7.32 -9.23 41.98
N LEU A 39 6.04 -8.80 42.03
CA LEU A 39 5.15 -9.07 43.17
C LEU A 39 4.91 -10.57 43.40
N VAL A 40 4.66 -11.34 42.32
CA VAL A 40 4.49 -12.80 42.41
C VAL A 40 5.79 -13.47 42.89
N PHE A 41 6.94 -13.00 42.41
CA PHE A 41 8.25 -13.51 42.85
C PHE A 41 8.47 -13.25 44.35
N PHE A 42 8.18 -12.04 44.86
CA PHE A 42 8.30 -11.72 46.29
C PHE A 42 7.27 -12.46 47.14
N TYR A 43 6.06 -12.70 46.64
CA TYR A 43 5.02 -13.45 47.36
C TYR A 43 5.34 -14.94 47.46
N VAL A 44 5.93 -15.54 46.42
CA VAL A 44 6.31 -16.96 46.40
C VAL A 44 7.61 -17.21 47.19
N SER A 45 8.52 -16.25 47.27
CA SER A 45 9.79 -16.36 47.99
C SER A 45 9.72 -15.93 49.44
N GLY A 46 8.65 -15.19 49.88
CA GLY A 46 8.48 -14.67 51.23
C GLY A 46 8.38 -15.69 52.38
N PRO A 47 7.73 -16.89 52.22
CA PRO A 47 7.56 -17.81 53.32
C PRO A 47 8.73 -18.76 53.63
N ILE A 48 9.83 -18.69 52.85
CA ILE A 48 10.97 -19.66 52.96
C ILE A 48 12.06 -19.14 53.93
N PHE A 49 11.96 -17.89 54.42
CA PHE A 49 13.09 -17.23 55.07
C PHE A 49 13.02 -17.07 56.61
N ASP A 50 12.09 -17.73 57.29
CA ASP A 50 12.10 -17.72 58.75
C ASP A 50 12.84 -18.96 59.32
N GLY A 51 14.16 -18.98 59.23
CA GLY A 51 14.88 -19.99 59.96
C GLY A 51 16.34 -20.33 59.61
N TRP A 52 17.14 -19.43 59.04
CA TRP A 52 18.56 -19.75 58.88
C TRP A 52 19.43 -18.50 59.02
N ASP A 53 19.94 -18.28 60.19
CA ASP A 53 20.83 -17.20 60.53
C ASP A 53 22.28 -17.73 60.67
N THR A 54 23.05 -17.94 59.58
CA THR A 54 24.52 -17.98 59.60
C THR A 54 25.18 -18.11 58.22
N GLY A 55 24.43 -18.21 57.11
CA GLY A 55 25.02 -18.33 55.75
C GLY A 55 24.74 -17.13 54.84
N LEU A 56 24.05 -16.11 55.31
CA LEU A 56 23.36 -15.09 54.50
C LEU A 56 24.24 -13.97 53.91
N LYS A 57 25.47 -13.79 54.40
CA LYS A 57 26.32 -12.69 53.87
C LYS A 57 26.93 -13.02 52.50
N GLU A 58 27.26 -14.26 52.19
CA GLU A 58 27.81 -14.65 50.89
C GLU A 58 26.71 -14.81 49.82
N SER A 59 25.54 -15.30 50.21
CA SER A 59 24.42 -15.52 49.28
C SER A 59 23.77 -14.20 48.84
N THR A 60 23.64 -13.23 49.73
CA THR A 60 23.13 -11.89 49.40
C THR A 60 24.08 -11.12 48.47
N PHE A 61 25.43 -11.27 48.64
CA PHE A 61 26.39 -10.65 47.76
C PHE A 61 26.42 -11.31 46.35
N ALA A 62 26.18 -12.63 46.26
CA ALA A 62 26.03 -13.35 44.99
C ALA A 62 24.74 -12.96 44.26
N MET A 63 23.60 -12.84 44.97
CA MET A 63 22.33 -12.42 44.41
C MET A 63 22.37 -10.95 43.91
N ASP A 64 23.01 -10.05 44.65
CA ASP A 64 23.17 -8.64 44.26
C ASP A 64 24.08 -8.54 42.99
N ARG A 65 25.12 -9.34 42.89
CA ARG A 65 26.01 -9.44 41.72
C ARG A 65 25.29 -10.01 40.51
N TYR A 66 24.45 -11.06 40.71
CA TYR A 66 23.64 -11.67 39.66
C TYR A 66 22.54 -10.72 39.17
N GLY A 67 21.90 -10.01 40.11
CA GLY A 67 20.87 -8.99 39.79
C GLY A 67 21.46 -7.86 38.96
N LYS A 68 22.61 -7.30 39.33
CA LYS A 68 23.31 -6.26 38.57
C LYS A 68 23.79 -6.73 37.21
N GLN A 69 24.21 -7.99 37.09
CA GLN A 69 24.64 -8.57 35.82
C GLN A 69 23.44 -8.85 34.89
N LEU A 70 22.28 -9.27 35.43
CA LEU A 70 21.04 -9.41 34.67
C LEU A 70 20.54 -8.04 34.18
N GLU A 71 20.58 -7.03 35.05
CA GLU A 71 20.15 -5.68 34.73
C GLU A 71 21.05 -5.03 33.66
N SER A 72 22.38 -5.23 33.73
CA SER A 72 23.31 -4.76 32.71
C SER A 72 23.13 -5.48 31.38
N ASN A 73 22.87 -6.78 31.38
CA ASN A 73 22.60 -7.55 30.16
C ASN A 73 21.25 -7.17 29.54
N LEU A 74 20.21 -6.95 30.36
CA LEU A 74 18.90 -6.50 29.87
C LEU A 74 18.98 -5.10 29.27
N THR A 75 19.69 -4.18 29.94
CA THR A 75 19.86 -2.80 29.43
C THR A 75 20.71 -2.77 28.16
N SER A 76 21.76 -3.57 28.04
CA SER A 76 22.55 -3.66 26.80
C SER A 76 21.71 -4.24 25.67
N THR A 77 20.97 -5.33 25.90
CA THR A 77 20.10 -5.93 24.88
C THR A 77 18.98 -4.99 24.43
N LEU A 78 18.39 -4.23 25.33
CA LEU A 78 17.38 -3.21 25.01
C LEU A 78 18.01 -2.07 24.21
N TYR A 79 19.19 -1.61 24.60
CA TYR A 79 19.93 -0.56 23.90
C TYR A 79 20.30 -1.00 22.47
N ASP A 80 20.83 -2.21 22.29
CA ASP A 80 21.17 -2.78 20.99
C ASP A 80 19.90 -2.92 20.11
N THR A 81 18.80 -3.37 20.69
CA THR A 81 17.51 -3.47 19.98
C THR A 81 17.01 -2.11 19.51
N VAL A 82 17.15 -1.07 20.33
CA VAL A 82 16.76 0.30 19.99
C VAL A 82 17.65 0.87 18.88
N ILE A 83 18.97 0.63 18.93
CA ILE A 83 19.90 1.06 17.88
C ILE A 83 19.58 0.36 16.56
N ILE A 84 19.45 -0.98 16.56
CA ILE A 84 19.12 -1.77 15.37
C ILE A 84 17.80 -1.28 14.73
N ASN A 85 16.79 -1.00 15.54
CA ASN A 85 15.53 -0.46 15.03
C ASN A 85 15.70 0.94 14.42
N LYS A 86 16.50 1.80 15.03
CA LYS A 86 16.79 3.15 14.51
C LYS A 86 17.54 3.09 13.17
N GLU A 87 18.56 2.25 13.08
CA GLU A 87 19.32 2.04 11.85
C GLU A 87 18.47 1.44 10.74
N ARG A 88 17.63 0.47 11.07
CA ARG A 88 16.65 -0.11 10.13
C ARG A 88 15.68 0.93 9.60
N GLU A 89 15.12 1.77 10.47
CA GLU A 89 14.22 2.84 10.03
C GLU A 89 14.94 3.88 9.17
N GLN A 90 16.20 4.19 9.48
CA GLN A 90 17.00 5.08 8.65
C GLN A 90 17.26 4.47 7.26
N LEU A 91 17.58 3.18 7.19
CA LEU A 91 17.76 2.46 5.93
C LEU A 91 16.49 2.45 5.10
N LEU A 92 15.34 2.18 5.72
CA LEU A 92 14.04 2.20 5.04
C LEU A 92 13.71 3.60 4.49
N ARG A 93 13.97 4.65 5.25
CA ARG A 93 13.82 6.05 4.75
C ARG A 93 14.71 6.33 3.55
N ASN A 94 15.97 5.92 3.60
CA ASN A 94 16.92 6.12 2.49
C ASN A 94 16.48 5.35 1.22
N ILE A 95 15.95 4.14 1.39
CA ILE A 95 15.38 3.35 0.27
C ILE A 95 14.16 4.06 -0.31
N GLU A 96 13.25 4.53 0.52
CA GLU A 96 12.06 5.25 0.08
C GLU A 96 12.41 6.53 -0.68
N GLU A 97 13.36 7.32 -0.18
CA GLU A 97 13.84 8.55 -0.86
C GLU A 97 14.43 8.24 -2.24
N LYS A 98 15.29 7.22 -2.35
CA LYS A 98 15.86 6.80 -3.64
C LYS A 98 14.79 6.29 -4.58
N LEU A 99 13.82 5.52 -4.07
CA LEU A 99 12.69 5.02 -4.85
C LEU A 99 11.82 6.17 -5.38
N VAL A 100 11.53 7.16 -4.54
CA VAL A 100 10.78 8.37 -4.92
C VAL A 100 11.53 9.14 -6.02
N ALA A 101 12.83 9.39 -5.84
CA ALA A 101 13.65 10.10 -6.83
C ALA A 101 13.65 9.35 -8.17
N TYR A 102 13.81 8.04 -8.16
CA TYR A 102 13.79 7.21 -9.36
C TYR A 102 12.43 7.24 -10.06
N LEU A 103 11.33 7.16 -9.31
CA LEU A 103 9.97 7.23 -9.85
C LEU A 103 9.66 8.53 -10.59
N TYR A 104 10.29 9.64 -10.21
CA TYR A 104 10.19 10.90 -10.99
C TYR A 104 10.91 10.84 -12.34
N GLN A 105 12.00 10.07 -12.43
CA GLN A 105 12.88 10.04 -13.61
C GLN A 105 12.45 9.03 -14.66
N ILE A 106 11.81 7.92 -14.28
CA ILE A 106 11.41 6.87 -15.24
C ILE A 106 10.47 7.44 -16.32
N PRO A 107 10.63 7.01 -17.59
CA PRO A 107 9.78 7.49 -18.68
C PRO A 107 8.43 6.76 -18.74
N ASP A 108 8.34 5.50 -18.31
CA ASP A 108 7.14 4.67 -18.40
C ASP A 108 7.12 3.50 -17.37
N TYR A 109 6.12 2.65 -17.48
CA TYR A 109 5.91 1.50 -16.58
C TYR A 109 6.93 0.36 -16.73
N SER A 110 7.74 0.31 -17.80
CA SER A 110 8.69 -0.77 -18.01
C SER A 110 9.71 -0.87 -16.88
N TYR A 111 10.05 0.28 -16.31
CA TYR A 111 11.03 0.39 -15.22
C TYR A 111 10.43 0.15 -13.83
N ILE A 112 9.11 0.26 -13.67
CA ILE A 112 8.45 0.07 -12.36
C ILE A 112 8.54 -1.41 -11.92
N LEU A 113 8.52 -2.34 -12.87
CA LEU A 113 8.62 -3.77 -12.55
C LEU A 113 9.99 -4.13 -11.94
N ALA A 114 11.05 -3.42 -12.32
CA ALA A 114 12.38 -3.59 -11.70
C ALA A 114 12.41 -3.12 -10.24
N LEU A 115 11.45 -2.31 -9.82
CA LEU A 115 11.33 -1.81 -8.45
C LEU A 115 10.49 -2.73 -7.55
N GLU A 116 9.93 -3.82 -8.09
CA GLU A 116 9.05 -4.74 -7.34
C GLU A 116 9.60 -5.14 -5.96
N PRO A 117 10.89 -5.52 -5.80
CA PRO A 117 11.45 -5.88 -4.49
C PRO A 117 11.43 -4.73 -3.47
N TYR A 118 11.45 -3.48 -3.94
CA TYR A 118 11.48 -2.29 -3.08
C TYR A 118 10.07 -1.78 -2.77
N LEU A 119 9.12 -1.99 -3.67
CA LEU A 119 7.72 -1.58 -3.49
C LEU A 119 7.02 -2.40 -2.39
N GLU A 120 7.56 -3.56 -2.04
CA GLU A 120 7.13 -4.36 -0.89
C GLU A 120 7.26 -3.56 0.42
N TYR A 121 8.34 -2.79 0.56
CA TYR A 121 8.63 -1.99 1.76
C TYR A 121 7.93 -0.62 1.74
N ALA A 122 7.43 -0.19 0.59
CA ALA A 122 6.75 1.09 0.41
C ALA A 122 5.40 0.94 -0.33
N PRO A 123 4.45 0.14 0.18
CA PRO A 123 3.19 -0.18 -0.51
C PRO A 123 2.33 1.05 -0.80
N ARG A 124 2.44 2.12 0.00
CA ARG A 124 1.74 3.39 -0.23
C ARG A 124 2.13 4.07 -1.54
N ILE A 125 3.31 3.79 -2.10
CA ILE A 125 3.74 4.31 -3.39
C ILE A 125 2.83 3.77 -4.51
N LEU A 126 2.40 2.50 -4.44
CA LEU A 126 1.50 1.90 -5.41
C LEU A 126 0.11 2.53 -5.45
N GLU A 127 -0.30 3.21 -4.39
CA GLU A 127 -1.56 3.96 -4.35
C GLU A 127 -1.44 5.32 -5.04
N GLN A 128 -0.22 5.83 -5.20
CA GLN A 128 0.09 7.14 -5.76
C GLN A 128 0.44 7.08 -7.26
N ILE A 129 0.58 5.88 -7.82
CA ILE A 129 0.77 5.65 -9.26
C ILE A 129 -0.45 4.92 -9.83
N PRO A 130 -0.88 5.22 -11.08
CA PRO A 130 -1.96 4.48 -11.72
C PRO A 130 -1.59 3.00 -11.82
N SER A 131 -2.18 2.16 -10.98
CA SER A 131 -1.78 0.76 -10.78
C SER A 131 -2.95 -0.22 -10.73
N THR A 132 -4.18 0.30 -10.87
CA THR A 132 -5.42 -0.48 -10.86
C THR A 132 -6.28 -0.18 -12.08
N VAL A 133 -7.16 -1.11 -12.42
CA VAL A 133 -8.18 -0.91 -13.46
C VAL A 133 -9.23 0.09 -12.94
N PRO A 134 -9.65 1.07 -13.74
CA PRO A 134 -10.66 2.04 -13.32
C PRO A 134 -12.12 1.53 -13.34
N LEU A 135 -12.34 0.25 -13.59
CA LEU A 135 -13.64 -0.42 -13.58
C LEU A 135 -13.58 -1.73 -12.80
N GLU A 136 -14.72 -2.21 -12.31
CA GLU A 136 -14.79 -3.52 -11.68
C GLU A 136 -14.50 -4.64 -12.68
N LYS A 137 -13.78 -5.68 -12.24
CA LYS A 137 -13.23 -6.73 -13.14
C LYS A 137 -14.28 -7.44 -13.99
N ARG A 138 -15.51 -7.58 -13.52
CA ARG A 138 -16.59 -8.28 -14.21
C ARG A 138 -17.43 -7.37 -15.12
N ASP A 139 -17.17 -6.07 -15.08
CA ASP A 139 -18.04 -5.06 -15.66
C ASP A 139 -17.51 -4.49 -16.98
N TYR A 140 -16.38 -4.98 -17.49
CA TYR A 140 -15.82 -4.46 -18.73
C TYR A 140 -15.16 -5.52 -19.60
N ARG A 141 -15.03 -5.17 -20.89
CA ARG A 141 -14.24 -5.88 -21.90
C ARG A 141 -13.30 -4.89 -22.58
N LEU A 142 -12.02 -5.23 -22.71
CA LEU A 142 -11.05 -4.44 -23.48
C LEU A 142 -11.40 -4.53 -24.96
N THR A 143 -11.75 -3.40 -25.58
CA THR A 143 -12.18 -3.32 -26.99
C THR A 143 -11.25 -2.45 -27.85
N GLY A 144 -10.47 -1.59 -27.24
CA GLY A 144 -9.49 -0.74 -27.92
C GLY A 144 -8.15 -0.74 -27.20
N ILE A 145 -7.07 -1.07 -27.92
CA ILE A 145 -5.69 -1.04 -27.40
C ILE A 145 -5.00 0.28 -27.74
N TYR A 146 -3.99 0.63 -26.96
CA TYR A 146 -3.09 1.76 -27.21
C TYR A 146 -2.24 1.52 -28.47
N GLY A 147 -1.96 2.59 -29.22
CA GLY A 147 -1.08 2.54 -30.36
C GLY A 147 -1.76 2.79 -31.71
N VAL A 148 -1.06 2.52 -32.82
CA VAL A 148 -1.59 2.77 -34.16
C VAL A 148 -2.56 1.65 -34.54
N ARG A 149 -3.83 2.04 -34.82
CA ARG A 149 -4.89 1.14 -35.25
C ARG A 149 -5.77 1.77 -36.32
N GLN A 150 -6.55 0.98 -37.04
CA GLN A 150 -7.59 1.51 -37.91
C GLN A 150 -8.71 2.12 -37.08
N HIS A 151 -8.99 3.39 -37.31
CA HIS A 151 -10.01 4.13 -36.57
C HIS A 151 -11.42 3.58 -36.91
N PRO A 152 -12.27 3.27 -35.91
CA PRO A 152 -13.55 2.60 -36.16
C PRO A 152 -14.52 3.42 -37.05
N ILE A 153 -14.47 4.76 -36.95
CA ILE A 153 -15.35 5.68 -37.68
C ILE A 153 -14.71 6.08 -39.01
N SER A 154 -13.51 6.70 -39.01
CA SER A 154 -12.87 7.22 -40.23
C SER A 154 -12.19 6.17 -41.09
N LYS A 155 -12.00 4.94 -40.59
CA LYS A 155 -11.26 3.84 -41.24
C LYS A 155 -9.80 4.14 -41.54
N GLU A 156 -9.29 5.32 -41.21
CA GLU A 156 -7.88 5.69 -41.37
C GLU A 156 -7.02 5.07 -40.27
N ARG A 157 -5.73 4.89 -40.55
CA ARG A 157 -4.77 4.53 -39.51
C ARG A 157 -4.51 5.73 -38.61
N LYS A 158 -5.00 5.65 -37.37
CA LYS A 158 -4.80 6.70 -36.36
C LYS A 158 -4.20 6.10 -35.08
N LYS A 159 -3.40 6.91 -34.42
CA LYS A 159 -2.87 6.55 -33.11
C LYS A 159 -3.99 6.69 -32.07
N HIS A 160 -4.28 5.60 -31.37
CA HIS A 160 -5.14 5.58 -30.19
C HIS A 160 -4.28 5.87 -28.96
N PHE A 161 -4.60 6.90 -28.24
CA PHE A 161 -3.76 7.42 -27.15
C PHE A 161 -4.06 6.79 -25.78
N GLY A 162 -5.03 5.92 -25.71
CA GLY A 162 -5.47 5.23 -24.51
C GLY A 162 -5.92 3.79 -24.80
N ILE A 163 -6.77 3.30 -23.92
CA ILE A 163 -7.50 2.04 -24.09
C ILE A 163 -8.99 2.29 -23.98
N ASP A 164 -9.79 1.45 -24.63
CA ASP A 164 -11.23 1.48 -24.54
C ASP A 164 -11.72 0.25 -23.77
N LEU A 165 -12.42 0.48 -22.68
CA LEU A 165 -13.02 -0.53 -21.81
C LEU A 165 -14.55 -0.48 -22.01
N ALA A 166 -15.08 -1.33 -22.88
CA ALA A 166 -16.53 -1.44 -23.13
C ALA A 166 -17.23 -1.93 -21.85
N ALA A 167 -18.23 -1.20 -21.42
CA ALA A 167 -18.99 -1.46 -20.20
C ALA A 167 -20.41 -0.88 -20.34
N ALA A 168 -21.34 -1.36 -19.53
CA ALA A 168 -22.71 -0.84 -19.56
C ALA A 168 -22.79 0.65 -19.15
N SER A 169 -23.76 1.35 -19.71
CA SER A 169 -24.06 2.73 -19.29
C SER A 169 -24.34 2.78 -17.78
N GLY A 170 -23.70 3.71 -17.09
CA GLY A 170 -23.88 3.87 -15.64
C GLY A 170 -22.95 3.02 -14.77
N ASN A 171 -22.17 2.09 -15.33
CA ASN A 171 -21.16 1.37 -14.58
C ASN A 171 -20.19 2.34 -13.90
N LEU A 172 -19.78 2.01 -12.67
CA LEU A 172 -19.01 2.88 -11.81
C LEU A 172 -17.55 2.99 -12.28
N VAL A 173 -17.03 4.22 -12.33
CA VAL A 173 -15.65 4.53 -12.71
C VAL A 173 -14.88 4.99 -11.48
N TYR A 174 -13.77 4.34 -11.23
CA TYR A 174 -12.91 4.57 -10.06
C TYR A 174 -11.57 5.19 -10.43
N ALA A 175 -11.00 5.95 -9.51
CA ALA A 175 -9.65 6.48 -9.65
C ALA A 175 -8.60 5.36 -9.64
N SER A 176 -7.74 5.30 -10.65
CA SER A 176 -6.68 4.30 -10.75
C SER A 176 -5.49 4.54 -9.82
N ALA A 177 -5.40 5.75 -9.25
CA ALA A 177 -4.42 6.17 -8.23
C ALA A 177 -4.99 7.33 -7.40
N SER A 178 -4.41 7.55 -6.21
CA SER A 178 -4.66 8.73 -5.40
C SER A 178 -4.10 9.99 -6.11
N GLY A 179 -4.79 11.11 -5.97
CA GLY A 179 -4.36 12.34 -6.64
C GLY A 179 -5.32 13.51 -6.42
N THR A 180 -5.22 14.50 -7.29
CA THR A 180 -6.09 15.67 -7.29
C THR A 180 -6.77 15.80 -8.66
N VAL A 181 -8.06 16.04 -8.69
CA VAL A 181 -8.81 16.31 -9.92
C VAL A 181 -8.29 17.61 -10.52
N LEU A 182 -7.64 17.51 -11.67
CA LEU A 182 -7.00 18.67 -12.33
C LEU A 182 -8.02 19.47 -13.14
N SER A 183 -8.90 18.78 -13.88
CA SER A 183 -9.94 19.42 -14.70
C SER A 183 -11.10 18.47 -14.97
N ILE A 184 -12.27 19.05 -15.17
CA ILE A 184 -13.50 18.39 -15.64
C ILE A 184 -13.98 19.15 -16.86
N THR A 185 -14.15 18.45 -17.98
CA THR A 185 -14.60 19.06 -19.23
C THR A 185 -15.89 18.40 -19.71
N TYR A 186 -16.85 19.21 -20.08
CA TYR A 186 -18.10 18.78 -20.70
C TYR A 186 -18.07 19.15 -22.19
N SER A 187 -18.02 18.19 -23.08
CA SER A 187 -17.93 18.41 -24.53
C SER A 187 -18.82 17.44 -25.30
N LYS A 188 -19.32 17.88 -26.45
CA LYS A 188 -20.02 17.03 -27.43
C LYS A 188 -19.07 16.43 -28.47
N LYS A 189 -17.76 16.72 -28.40
CA LYS A 189 -16.73 16.27 -29.35
C LYS A 189 -15.56 15.62 -28.60
N GLY A 190 -14.71 14.89 -29.30
CA GLY A 190 -13.51 14.28 -28.76
C GLY A 190 -13.82 13.35 -27.59
N TYR A 191 -13.16 13.53 -26.47
CA TYR A 191 -13.35 12.74 -25.25
C TYR A 191 -14.71 12.88 -24.57
N GLY A 192 -15.58 13.76 -25.07
CA GLY A 192 -16.86 14.03 -24.44
C GLY A 192 -16.72 14.62 -23.03
N THR A 193 -17.60 14.22 -22.12
CA THR A 193 -17.43 14.50 -20.70
C THR A 193 -16.27 13.69 -20.17
N HIS A 194 -15.26 14.37 -19.61
CA HIS A 194 -14.06 13.68 -19.12
C HIS A 194 -13.43 14.36 -17.90
N ILE A 195 -12.71 13.57 -17.14
CA ILE A 195 -11.97 13.99 -15.95
C ILE A 195 -10.47 13.76 -16.21
N ILE A 196 -9.64 14.72 -15.82
CA ILE A 196 -8.19 14.56 -15.74
C ILE A 196 -7.79 14.62 -14.26
N VAL A 197 -7.05 13.60 -13.81
CA VAL A 197 -6.52 13.52 -12.45
C VAL A 197 -5.00 13.63 -12.50
N LYS A 198 -4.44 14.49 -11.64
CA LYS A 198 -3.00 14.63 -11.42
C LYS A 198 -2.60 13.74 -10.25
N HIS A 199 -1.64 12.88 -10.48
CA HIS A 199 -1.06 11.99 -9.47
C HIS A 199 0.38 12.40 -9.13
N ARG A 200 0.97 11.73 -8.17
CA ARG A 200 2.38 11.91 -7.83
C ARG A 200 3.30 11.39 -8.95
N PHE A 201 4.57 11.66 -8.86
CA PHE A 201 5.63 11.20 -9.76
C PHE A 201 5.43 11.55 -11.24
N GLY A 202 4.77 12.68 -11.53
CA GLY A 202 4.53 13.13 -12.90
C GLY A 202 3.47 12.35 -13.67
N PHE A 203 2.69 11.50 -13.00
CA PHE A 203 1.57 10.80 -13.63
C PHE A 203 0.32 11.69 -13.73
N ARG A 204 -0.46 11.47 -14.79
CA ARG A 204 -1.83 11.95 -14.94
C ARG A 204 -2.67 10.86 -15.61
N THR A 205 -3.95 10.85 -15.32
CA THR A 205 -4.93 9.96 -15.99
C THR A 205 -6.09 10.76 -16.56
N LEU A 206 -6.64 10.27 -17.66
CA LEU A 206 -7.84 10.80 -18.31
C LEU A 206 -8.90 9.70 -18.34
N TYR A 207 -10.13 10.06 -17.95
CA TYR A 207 -11.32 9.22 -17.96
C TYR A 207 -12.34 9.86 -18.88
N GLY A 208 -12.52 9.33 -20.08
CA GLY A 208 -13.36 9.92 -21.15
C GLY A 208 -14.70 9.23 -21.36
N HIS A 209 -15.55 9.87 -22.12
CA HIS A 209 -16.91 9.44 -22.53
C HIS A 209 -17.88 9.23 -21.36
N LEU A 210 -17.65 9.92 -20.24
CA LEU A 210 -18.44 9.76 -19.01
C LEU A 210 -19.90 10.19 -19.21
N ASN A 211 -20.80 9.50 -18.52
CA ASN A 211 -22.19 9.88 -18.37
C ASN A 211 -22.38 10.91 -17.23
N LYS A 212 -21.83 10.58 -16.04
CA LYS A 212 -21.88 11.46 -14.87
C LYS A 212 -20.47 11.63 -14.28
N VAL A 213 -20.23 12.82 -13.76
CA VAL A 213 -19.06 13.15 -12.95
C VAL A 213 -19.52 13.27 -11.49
N LEU A 214 -18.81 12.65 -10.56
CA LEU A 214 -19.16 12.58 -9.14
C LEU A 214 -18.16 13.30 -8.24
N VAL A 215 -17.18 13.97 -8.82
CA VAL A 215 -16.12 14.73 -8.14
C VAL A 215 -16.09 16.17 -8.62
N LYS A 216 -15.29 17.02 -7.96
CA LYS A 216 -15.11 18.44 -8.33
C LYS A 216 -13.65 18.72 -8.69
N GLU A 217 -13.40 19.75 -9.50
CA GLU A 217 -12.05 20.24 -9.73
C GLU A 217 -11.38 20.68 -8.42
N GLY A 218 -10.08 20.36 -8.26
CA GLY A 218 -9.34 20.57 -7.04
C GLY A 218 -9.58 19.54 -5.93
N GLN A 219 -10.56 18.64 -6.08
CA GLN A 219 -10.81 17.58 -5.08
C GLN A 219 -9.63 16.62 -5.01
N THR A 220 -9.15 16.35 -3.79
CA THR A 220 -8.23 15.25 -3.52
C THR A 220 -9.02 13.95 -3.43
N ILE A 221 -8.57 12.94 -4.17
CA ILE A 221 -9.20 11.61 -4.26
C ILE A 221 -8.21 10.51 -3.89
N ALA A 222 -8.71 9.45 -3.27
CA ALA A 222 -7.97 8.24 -2.99
C ALA A 222 -7.97 7.30 -4.21
N GLN A 223 -7.00 6.37 -4.27
CA GLN A 223 -7.07 5.26 -5.21
C GLN A 223 -8.35 4.45 -4.95
N HIS A 224 -9.03 4.06 -6.02
CA HIS A 224 -10.30 3.32 -5.98
C HIS A 224 -11.50 4.14 -5.46
N GLU A 225 -11.36 5.47 -5.33
CA GLU A 225 -12.50 6.35 -5.06
C GLU A 225 -13.38 6.47 -6.31
N LEU A 226 -14.69 6.50 -6.10
CA LEU A 226 -15.69 6.64 -7.16
C LEU A 226 -15.66 8.07 -7.73
N ILE A 227 -15.37 8.21 -9.03
CA ILE A 227 -15.20 9.51 -9.69
C ILE A 227 -16.26 9.83 -10.76
N GLY A 228 -16.97 8.81 -11.27
CA GLY A 228 -17.96 9.01 -12.31
C GLY A 228 -18.63 7.72 -12.74
N THR A 229 -19.35 7.78 -13.86
CA THR A 229 -20.02 6.62 -14.47
C THR A 229 -19.75 6.56 -15.97
N VAL A 230 -19.70 5.32 -16.51
CA VAL A 230 -19.52 5.05 -17.94
C VAL A 230 -20.67 5.63 -18.76
N GLY A 231 -20.33 6.23 -19.88
CA GLY A 231 -21.28 6.79 -20.85
C GLY A 231 -20.87 6.56 -22.31
N SER A 232 -21.36 7.43 -23.17
CA SER A 232 -21.05 7.46 -24.62
C SER A 232 -21.07 8.91 -25.11
N THR A 233 -20.52 9.84 -24.33
CA THR A 233 -20.49 11.26 -24.70
C THR A 233 -19.32 11.56 -25.63
N GLY A 234 -19.41 12.65 -26.42
CA GLY A 234 -18.37 13.02 -27.38
C GLY A 234 -18.32 12.13 -28.61
N SER A 235 -17.12 11.89 -29.14
CA SER A 235 -16.89 11.08 -30.33
C SER A 235 -16.80 9.60 -29.99
N SER A 236 -17.89 9.01 -29.55
CA SER A 236 -18.02 7.62 -29.14
C SER A 236 -19.00 6.85 -30.05
N THR A 237 -18.73 5.57 -30.31
CA THR A 237 -19.58 4.66 -31.10
C THR A 237 -20.45 3.75 -30.21
N GLY A 238 -20.31 3.82 -28.90
CA GLY A 238 -21.05 2.99 -27.96
C GLY A 238 -20.56 3.21 -26.52
N TYR A 239 -21.20 2.56 -25.56
CA TYR A 239 -20.86 2.71 -24.15
C TYR A 239 -19.50 2.09 -23.84
N HIS A 240 -18.55 2.92 -23.41
CA HIS A 240 -17.23 2.51 -22.96
C HIS A 240 -16.57 3.61 -22.13
N LEU A 241 -15.59 3.25 -21.33
CA LEU A 241 -14.64 4.16 -20.74
C LEU A 241 -13.41 4.26 -21.64
N HIS A 242 -13.09 5.46 -22.13
CA HIS A 242 -11.78 5.75 -22.70
C HIS A 242 -10.82 6.15 -21.59
N TYR A 243 -9.69 5.46 -21.47
CA TYR A 243 -8.74 5.64 -20.38
C TYR A 243 -7.33 5.87 -20.91
N GLU A 244 -6.72 7.01 -20.53
CA GLU A 244 -5.34 7.35 -20.85
C GLU A 244 -4.48 7.49 -19.60
N VAL A 245 -3.21 7.17 -19.73
CA VAL A 245 -2.19 7.44 -18.74
C VAL A 245 -1.09 8.31 -19.36
N PHE A 246 -0.67 9.32 -18.61
CA PHE A 246 0.45 10.18 -18.97
C PHE A 246 1.55 10.02 -17.92
N LYS A 247 2.80 10.09 -18.39
CA LYS A 247 3.98 10.18 -17.55
C LYS A 247 4.85 11.33 -18.07
N ASN A 248 5.13 12.31 -17.20
CA ASN A 248 5.91 13.50 -17.54
C ASN A 248 5.43 14.20 -18.83
N GLY A 249 4.12 14.29 -19.02
CA GLY A 249 3.49 14.89 -20.19
C GLY A 249 3.33 13.98 -21.41
N SER A 250 4.06 12.89 -21.50
CA SER A 250 3.96 11.90 -22.58
C SER A 250 2.90 10.83 -22.28
N ARG A 251 2.15 10.43 -23.32
CA ARG A 251 1.18 9.31 -23.19
C ARG A 251 1.92 7.99 -23.18
N VAL A 252 1.55 7.12 -22.25
CA VAL A 252 2.11 5.77 -22.08
C VAL A 252 1.00 4.73 -22.19
N ASP A 253 1.38 3.49 -22.54
CA ASP A 253 0.42 2.38 -22.69
C ASP A 253 -0.25 2.05 -21.35
N PRO A 254 -1.58 2.27 -21.19
CA PRO A 254 -2.28 2.03 -19.94
C PRO A 254 -2.36 0.55 -19.56
N ILE A 255 -2.23 -0.39 -20.49
CA ILE A 255 -2.30 -1.84 -20.20
C ILE A 255 -1.22 -2.25 -19.21
N ARG A 256 -0.06 -1.61 -19.27
CA ARG A 256 1.05 -1.86 -18.34
C ARG A 256 0.73 -1.44 -16.90
N SER A 257 -0.12 -0.44 -16.72
CA SER A 257 -0.58 0.02 -15.40
C SER A 257 -1.65 -0.89 -14.81
N MET A 258 -2.50 -1.46 -15.68
CA MET A 258 -3.61 -2.32 -15.28
C MET A 258 -3.09 -3.53 -14.51
N ASN A 259 -3.63 -3.74 -13.31
CA ASN A 259 -3.24 -4.84 -12.43
C ASN A 259 -1.78 -4.80 -11.91
N LEU A 260 -1.04 -3.68 -12.06
CA LEU A 260 0.32 -3.56 -11.53
C LEU A 260 0.33 -3.85 -10.01
N LYS A 261 -0.54 -3.19 -9.26
CA LYS A 261 -0.70 -3.42 -7.81
C LYS A 261 -0.97 -4.90 -7.50
N LYS A 262 -1.92 -5.52 -8.22
CA LYS A 262 -2.25 -6.94 -8.05
C LYS A 262 -1.06 -7.85 -8.37
N ARG A 263 -0.30 -7.58 -9.44
CA ARG A 263 0.87 -8.38 -9.81
C ARG A 263 1.93 -8.37 -8.73
N ILE A 264 2.27 -7.19 -8.21
CA ILE A 264 3.24 -7.02 -7.14
C ILE A 264 2.80 -7.80 -5.90
N TYR A 265 1.56 -7.63 -5.44
CA TYR A 265 1.06 -8.37 -4.28
C TYR A 265 0.97 -9.89 -4.50
N CYS A 266 0.56 -10.35 -5.70
CA CYS A 266 0.52 -11.80 -5.97
C CYS A 266 1.90 -12.45 -5.97
N ASN A 267 2.94 -11.72 -6.36
CA ASN A 267 4.31 -12.25 -6.34
C ASN A 267 4.86 -12.33 -4.91
N LEU A 268 4.46 -11.41 -4.02
CA LEU A 268 4.83 -11.43 -2.60
C LEU A 268 4.31 -12.67 -1.87
N PHE A 269 3.10 -13.14 -2.21
CA PHE A 269 2.50 -14.33 -1.58
C PHE A 269 2.96 -15.66 -2.18
N LYS A 270 3.76 -15.63 -3.26
CA LYS A 270 4.33 -16.84 -3.89
C LYS A 270 5.75 -17.15 -3.42
N ARG A 271 6.37 -16.26 -2.65
CA ARG A 271 7.66 -16.44 -1.98
C ARG A 271 7.44 -16.92 -0.55
#